data_715ad15d07748b0797eb991faec65748
#
_entry.id   715ad15d07748b0797eb991faec65748
#
_cell.length_a   1.000
_cell.length_b   1.000
_cell.length_c   1.000
_cell.angle_alpha   90.00
_cell.angle_beta   90.00
_cell.angle_gamma   90.00
#
_symmetry.space_group_name_H-M   'P 1'
#
loop_
_entity.id
_entity.type
_entity.pdbx_description
1 polymer ?
#
loop_
_entity_poly.entity_id
_entity_poly.type
_entity_poly.pdbx_seq_one_letter_code
_entity_poly.pdbx_strand_id
1 'polypeptide(L)'
;MSDERKENIFERELTPEYRAEFAAMLAVVPRPVPKRTGSILLFRLSGRRFALPTAVLVAVTEPLHIAPIPHRRGTALLGLVAFEGDVLPCCGLHPLLDLQGGMEASSKTLILQETKGRNWAVPVDEVNGMRAEVEMQKARAMAGSGTAGHFVDEDGTVVDLLDAEALFRLMRLAVA
;
A
#
# COMPACT_ATOMS: atom_id res chain seq x y z
N MET A 1 4.41 66.43 -2.87
CA MET A 1 5.50 65.44 -2.94
C MET A 1 5.29 64.51 -1.77
N SER A 2 4.57 63.45 -2.02
CA SER A 2 4.21 62.43 -1.00
C SER A 2 5.07 61.22 -1.24
N ASP A 3 5.98 60.98 -0.33
CA ASP A 3 6.89 59.84 -0.32
C ASP A 3 6.14 58.63 0.33
N GLU A 4 5.51 57.80 -0.50
CA GLU A 4 4.90 56.55 -0.07
C GLU A 4 6.01 55.52 0.17
N ARG A 5 6.44 55.37 1.40
CA ARG A 5 7.26 54.25 1.87
C ARG A 5 6.48 52.96 1.64
N LYS A 6 6.86 52.20 0.65
CA LYS A 6 6.49 50.79 0.52
C LYS A 6 7.11 50.05 1.70
N GLU A 7 6.35 49.88 2.78
CA GLU A 7 6.70 49.00 3.89
C GLU A 7 6.78 47.56 3.33
N ASN A 8 7.98 47.01 3.38
CA ASN A 8 8.28 45.67 2.92
C ASN A 8 7.63 44.67 3.91
N ILE A 9 6.57 44.00 3.49
CA ILE A 9 5.76 43.10 4.31
C ILE A 9 6.60 41.92 4.88
N PHE A 10 7.80 41.70 4.34
CA PHE A 10 8.72 40.64 4.77
C PHE A 10 9.64 41.03 5.93
N GLU A 11 9.64 42.29 6.38
CA GLU A 11 10.47 42.78 7.49
C GLU A 11 9.71 42.95 8.84
N ARG A 12 8.47 42.48 8.94
CA ARG A 12 7.80 42.45 10.24
C ARG A 12 8.45 41.41 11.13
N GLU A 13 9.29 41.85 12.03
CA GLU A 13 9.77 41.02 13.12
C GLU A 13 8.57 40.48 13.90
N LEU A 14 8.42 39.14 13.91
CA LEU A 14 7.42 38.46 14.71
C LEU A 14 7.59 38.83 16.19
N THR A 15 6.54 39.33 16.82
CA THR A 15 6.61 39.68 18.23
C THR A 15 7.03 38.51 19.10
N PRO A 16 7.75 38.72 20.20
CA PRO A 16 8.16 37.62 21.09
C PRO A 16 7.00 36.73 21.55
N GLU A 17 5.82 37.34 21.72
CA GLU A 17 4.58 36.64 22.09
C GLU A 17 4.12 35.68 20.99
N TYR A 18 4.13 36.12 19.73
CA TYR A 18 3.76 35.26 18.60
C TYR A 18 4.76 34.11 18.39
N ARG A 19 6.05 34.37 18.64
CA ARG A 19 7.07 33.32 18.63
C ARG A 19 6.84 32.30 19.73
N ALA A 20 6.45 32.71 20.91
CA ALA A 20 6.15 31.83 22.04
C ALA A 20 4.88 30.98 21.79
N GLU A 21 3.81 31.58 21.24
CA GLU A 21 2.59 30.86 20.86
C GLU A 21 2.86 29.84 19.75
N PHE A 22 3.60 30.24 18.74
CA PHE A 22 3.96 29.33 17.64
C PHE A 22 4.88 28.20 18.08
N ALA A 23 5.84 28.49 18.96
CA ALA A 23 6.68 27.48 19.59
C ALA A 23 5.87 26.53 20.49
N ALA A 24 4.86 27.02 21.21
CA ALA A 24 3.96 26.20 22.02
C ALA A 24 3.05 25.32 21.14
N MET A 25 2.59 25.81 19.98
CA MET A 25 1.86 25.00 18.98
C MET A 25 2.73 23.89 18.37
N LEU A 26 3.98 24.19 18.08
CA LEU A 26 4.93 23.22 17.55
C LEU A 26 5.46 22.24 18.61
N ALA A 27 5.42 22.64 19.89
CA ALA A 27 5.80 21.83 21.05
C ALA A 27 4.68 20.87 21.50
N VAL A 28 3.60 20.72 20.74
CA VAL A 28 2.67 19.61 20.96
C VAL A 28 3.45 18.33 20.78
N VAL A 29 3.87 17.76 21.92
CA VAL A 29 4.52 16.44 22.00
C VAL A 29 3.65 15.50 21.18
N PRO A 30 4.19 14.85 20.13
CA PRO A 30 3.43 13.88 19.38
C PRO A 30 2.89 12.88 20.39
N ARG A 31 1.55 12.76 20.50
CA ARG A 31 0.97 11.68 21.30
C ARG A 31 1.69 10.42 20.90
N PRO A 32 2.26 9.63 21.84
CA PRO A 32 2.89 8.39 21.50
C PRO A 32 1.86 7.58 20.68
N VAL A 33 2.12 7.46 19.40
CA VAL A 33 1.33 6.58 18.54
C VAL A 33 1.46 5.21 19.19
N PRO A 34 0.39 4.59 19.70
CA PRO A 34 0.49 3.27 20.30
C PRO A 34 1.22 2.40 19.27
N LYS A 35 2.28 1.70 19.70
CA LYS A 35 2.98 0.72 18.86
C LYS A 35 1.89 -0.21 18.35
N ARG A 36 1.44 0.01 17.13
CA ARG A 36 0.45 -0.85 16.47
C ARG A 36 1.12 -2.19 16.31
N THR A 37 0.77 -3.14 17.13
CA THR A 37 0.96 -4.55 16.87
C THR A 37 0.22 -4.82 15.58
N GLY A 38 0.94 -4.86 14.45
CA GLY A 38 0.44 -5.18 13.14
C GLY A 38 -0.88 -4.52 12.72
N SER A 39 -0.98 -4.16 11.49
CA SER A 39 -2.25 -3.83 10.84
C SER A 39 -2.29 -4.56 9.49
N ILE A 40 -3.49 -4.85 9.04
CA ILE A 40 -3.74 -5.52 7.76
C ILE A 40 -4.57 -4.62 6.86
N LEU A 41 -4.26 -4.64 5.58
CA LEU A 41 -5.05 -4.05 4.52
C LEU A 41 -6.01 -5.13 4.01
N LEU A 42 -7.31 -4.81 3.94
CA LEU A 42 -8.33 -5.66 3.34
C LEU A 42 -8.59 -5.21 1.91
N PHE A 43 -8.64 -6.15 0.98
CA PHE A 43 -8.94 -5.87 -0.42
C PHE A 43 -9.66 -7.06 -1.08
N ARG A 44 -10.24 -6.81 -2.25
CA ARG A 44 -10.93 -7.82 -3.06
C ARG A 44 -10.19 -8.09 -4.35
N LEU A 45 -10.28 -9.34 -4.78
CA LEU A 45 -9.75 -9.81 -6.05
C LEU A 45 -10.58 -10.99 -6.53
N SER A 46 -11.16 -10.90 -7.72
CA SER A 46 -12.07 -11.92 -8.29
C SER A 46 -13.17 -12.35 -7.34
N GLY A 47 -13.81 -11.39 -6.66
CA GLY A 47 -14.90 -11.63 -5.72
C GLY A 47 -14.48 -12.24 -4.37
N ARG A 48 -13.22 -12.63 -4.18
CA ARG A 48 -12.67 -13.11 -2.90
C ARG A 48 -12.04 -11.97 -2.10
N ARG A 49 -12.06 -12.10 -0.78
CA ARG A 49 -11.41 -11.16 0.13
C ARG A 49 -10.03 -11.64 0.55
N PHE A 50 -9.11 -10.72 0.52
CA PHE A 50 -7.73 -10.93 0.93
C PHE A 50 -7.30 -9.90 1.97
N ALA A 51 -6.33 -10.27 2.77
CA ALA A 51 -5.64 -9.39 3.70
C ALA A 51 -4.13 -9.43 3.47
N LEU A 52 -3.48 -8.29 3.61
CA LEU A 52 -2.03 -8.16 3.53
C LEU A 52 -1.51 -7.34 4.71
N PRO A 53 -0.39 -7.73 5.36
CA PRO A 53 0.22 -6.90 6.40
C PRO A 53 0.57 -5.51 5.85
N THR A 54 0.17 -4.45 6.57
CA THR A 54 0.48 -3.08 6.14
C THR A 54 1.96 -2.73 6.27
N ALA A 55 2.75 -3.57 6.93
CA ALA A 55 4.21 -3.39 7.03
C ALA A 55 4.91 -3.40 5.66
N VAL A 56 4.32 -4.06 4.66
CA VAL A 56 4.86 -4.10 3.29
C VAL A 56 4.15 -3.14 2.33
N LEU A 57 3.13 -2.43 2.79
CA LEU A 57 2.37 -1.48 1.98
C LEU A 57 3.04 -0.11 1.99
N VAL A 58 3.38 0.41 0.82
CA VAL A 58 3.88 1.77 0.62
C VAL A 58 2.72 2.73 0.36
N ALA A 59 1.86 2.38 -0.60
CA ALA A 59 0.74 3.22 -0.99
C ALA A 59 -0.42 2.41 -1.58
N VAL A 60 -1.60 3.03 -1.59
CA VAL A 60 -2.77 2.62 -2.38
C VAL A 60 -3.09 3.76 -3.33
N THR A 61 -3.12 3.48 -4.63
CA THR A 61 -3.33 4.50 -5.66
C THR A 61 -4.53 4.17 -6.53
N GLU A 62 -4.96 5.15 -7.31
CA GLU A 62 -5.85 4.91 -8.45
C GLU A 62 -5.19 3.94 -9.43
N PRO A 63 -5.95 3.34 -10.37
CA PRO A 63 -5.39 2.43 -11.37
C PRO A 63 -4.27 3.12 -12.15
N LEU A 64 -3.08 2.52 -12.16
CA LEU A 64 -1.95 3.02 -12.91
C LEU A 64 -1.95 2.46 -14.35
N HIS A 65 -1.44 3.25 -15.29
CA HIS A 65 -1.26 2.77 -16.66
C HIS A 65 -0.16 1.71 -16.70
N ILE A 66 -0.52 0.51 -17.16
CA ILE A 66 0.41 -0.61 -17.30
C ILE A 66 0.98 -0.61 -18.72
N ALA A 67 2.28 -0.38 -18.84
CA ALA A 67 3.01 -0.52 -20.10
C ALA A 67 3.43 -1.98 -20.30
N PRO A 68 2.86 -2.72 -21.27
CA PRO A 68 3.19 -4.13 -21.47
C PRO A 68 4.64 -4.29 -21.95
N ILE A 69 5.31 -5.37 -21.53
CA ILE A 69 6.66 -5.70 -21.99
C ILE A 69 6.56 -6.57 -23.24
N PRO A 70 7.11 -6.12 -24.40
CA PRO A 70 7.09 -6.91 -25.62
C PRO A 70 7.79 -8.27 -25.44
N HIS A 71 7.30 -9.28 -26.15
CA HIS A 71 7.87 -10.62 -26.21
C HIS A 71 7.89 -11.42 -24.90
N ARG A 72 7.28 -10.92 -23.82
CA ARG A 72 7.16 -11.68 -22.58
C ARG A 72 5.88 -12.52 -22.57
N ARG A 73 6.02 -13.82 -22.24
CA ARG A 73 4.91 -14.81 -22.26
C ARG A 73 4.37 -15.15 -20.87
N GLY A 74 4.89 -14.52 -19.81
CA GLY A 74 4.44 -14.78 -18.44
C GLY A 74 3.08 -14.13 -18.17
N THR A 75 2.17 -14.86 -17.54
CA THR A 75 0.81 -14.36 -17.20
C THR A 75 0.80 -13.49 -15.94
N ALA A 76 1.79 -13.66 -15.07
CA ALA A 76 1.82 -12.95 -13.78
C ALA A 76 2.45 -11.56 -13.87
N LEU A 77 3.46 -11.34 -14.71
CA LEU A 77 4.02 -10.02 -14.97
C LEU A 77 3.18 -9.32 -16.05
N LEU A 78 2.38 -8.35 -15.64
CA LEU A 78 1.50 -7.58 -16.52
C LEU A 78 2.27 -6.53 -17.34
N GLY A 79 3.34 -5.98 -16.81
CA GLY A 79 4.10 -4.92 -17.45
C GLY A 79 4.87 -4.07 -16.44
N LEU A 80 5.07 -2.81 -16.80
CA LEU A 80 5.70 -1.79 -15.99
C LEU A 80 4.73 -0.65 -15.72
N VAL A 81 4.82 -0.03 -14.56
CA VAL A 81 4.07 1.18 -14.20
C VAL A 81 5.02 2.27 -13.71
N ALA A 82 4.66 3.53 -13.93
CA ALA A 82 5.36 4.67 -13.36
C ALA A 82 4.68 5.08 -12.05
N PHE A 83 5.45 5.22 -10.99
CA PHE A 83 4.99 5.67 -9.68
C PHE A 83 6.05 6.55 -9.02
N GLU A 84 5.71 7.80 -8.68
CA GLU A 84 6.59 8.78 -8.00
C GLU A 84 7.98 8.96 -8.62
N GLY A 85 8.07 8.88 -9.96
CA GLY A 85 9.33 9.02 -10.70
C GLY A 85 10.10 7.72 -10.90
N ASP A 86 9.69 6.63 -10.29
CA ASP A 86 10.26 5.30 -10.46
C ASP A 86 9.45 4.45 -11.45
N VAL A 87 10.10 3.44 -12.04
CA VAL A 87 9.46 2.44 -12.88
C VAL A 87 9.42 1.11 -12.14
N LEU A 88 8.21 0.65 -11.85
CA LEU A 88 7.98 -0.54 -11.05
C LEU A 88 7.43 -1.70 -11.89
N PRO A 89 7.83 -2.96 -11.63
CA PRO A 89 7.18 -4.12 -12.20
C PRO A 89 5.75 -4.25 -11.65
N CYS A 90 4.80 -4.48 -12.55
CA CYS A 90 3.40 -4.68 -12.22
C CYS A 90 3.05 -6.16 -12.36
N CYS A 91 2.63 -6.78 -11.25
CA CYS A 91 2.28 -8.19 -11.18
C CYS A 91 0.80 -8.39 -10.85
N GLY A 92 0.14 -9.26 -11.62
CA GLY A 92 -1.21 -9.74 -11.33
C GLY A 92 -1.19 -10.84 -10.28
N LEU A 93 -2.05 -10.75 -9.28
CA LEU A 93 -2.16 -11.79 -8.25
C LEU A 93 -2.92 -13.04 -8.72
N HIS A 94 -3.80 -12.92 -9.72
CA HIS A 94 -4.61 -14.03 -10.19
C HIS A 94 -3.78 -15.29 -10.52
N PRO A 95 -2.76 -15.21 -11.41
CA PRO A 95 -1.96 -16.36 -11.70
C PRO A 95 -1.00 -16.78 -10.59
N LEU A 96 -0.65 -15.84 -9.69
CA LEU A 96 0.23 -16.14 -8.56
C LEU A 96 -0.48 -16.90 -7.43
N LEU A 97 -1.78 -16.67 -7.28
CA LEU A 97 -2.63 -17.28 -6.24
C LEU A 97 -3.54 -18.39 -6.83
N ASP A 98 -3.34 -18.77 -8.10
CA ASP A 98 -4.14 -19.76 -8.80
C ASP A 98 -5.66 -19.48 -8.73
N LEU A 99 -6.02 -18.20 -8.91
CA LEU A 99 -7.41 -17.78 -8.86
C LEU A 99 -8.08 -18.03 -10.22
N GLN A 100 -9.28 -18.63 -10.16
CA GLN A 100 -10.14 -18.77 -11.33
C GLN A 100 -10.75 -17.41 -11.68
N GLY A 101 -10.76 -17.08 -12.98
CA GLY A 101 -11.33 -15.83 -13.51
C GLY A 101 -10.27 -14.94 -14.12
N GLY A 102 -10.72 -14.01 -14.97
CA GLY A 102 -9.87 -12.97 -15.54
C GLY A 102 -9.71 -11.80 -14.57
N MET A 103 -8.74 -10.95 -14.83
CA MET A 103 -8.60 -9.66 -14.14
C MET A 103 -9.79 -8.78 -14.57
N GLU A 104 -10.75 -8.58 -13.69
CA GLU A 104 -11.76 -7.54 -13.87
C GLU A 104 -11.09 -6.15 -13.89
N ALA A 105 -11.80 -5.12 -14.30
CA ALA A 105 -11.22 -3.77 -14.29
C ALA A 105 -10.78 -3.42 -12.86
N SER A 106 -9.47 -3.45 -12.60
CA SER A 106 -8.93 -3.06 -11.30
C SER A 106 -9.27 -1.62 -11.00
N SER A 107 -9.77 -1.34 -9.80
CA SER A 107 -10.12 0.01 -9.37
C SER A 107 -8.99 0.68 -8.59
N LYS A 108 -8.02 -0.08 -8.10
CA LYS A 108 -6.90 0.40 -7.30
C LYS A 108 -5.61 -0.34 -7.63
N THR A 109 -4.48 0.30 -7.32
CA THR A 109 -3.17 -0.33 -7.39
C THR A 109 -2.50 -0.25 -6.02
N LEU A 110 -2.05 -1.38 -5.50
CA LEU A 110 -1.24 -1.44 -4.29
C LEU A 110 0.23 -1.31 -4.68
N ILE A 111 0.95 -0.45 -3.99
CA ILE A 111 2.41 -0.37 -4.07
C ILE A 111 2.98 -1.07 -2.85
N LEU A 112 3.69 -2.16 -3.09
CA LEU A 112 4.26 -3.02 -2.06
C LEU A 112 5.79 -2.90 -2.08
N GLN A 113 6.40 -2.88 -0.91
CA GLN A 113 7.85 -2.85 -0.76
C GLN A 113 8.36 -4.13 -0.14
N GLU A 114 9.29 -4.75 -0.82
CA GLU A 114 10.06 -5.88 -0.29
C GLU A 114 11.12 -5.39 0.70
N THR A 115 11.47 -6.22 1.70
CA THR A 115 12.50 -5.92 2.73
C THR A 115 13.84 -5.43 2.14
N LYS A 116 14.15 -5.80 0.90
CA LYS A 116 15.34 -5.35 0.16
C LYS A 116 15.16 -4.02 -0.58
N GLY A 117 14.06 -3.32 -0.37
CA GLY A 117 13.79 -2.00 -0.93
C GLY A 117 13.26 -2.00 -2.37
N ARG A 118 12.95 -3.16 -2.96
CA ARG A 118 12.30 -3.24 -4.28
C ARG A 118 10.80 -3.00 -4.13
N ASN A 119 10.27 -2.09 -4.95
CA ASN A 119 8.85 -1.82 -5.01
C ASN A 119 8.18 -2.63 -6.13
N TRP A 120 6.92 -2.99 -5.88
CA TRP A 120 6.07 -3.76 -6.79
C TRP A 120 4.71 -3.10 -6.89
N ALA A 121 4.14 -3.07 -8.07
CA ALA A 121 2.76 -2.64 -8.27
C ALA A 121 1.85 -3.85 -8.45
N VAL A 122 0.70 -3.84 -7.78
CA VAL A 122 -0.26 -4.94 -7.76
C VAL A 122 -1.66 -4.37 -7.95
N PRO A 123 -2.28 -4.56 -9.12
CA PRO A 123 -3.65 -4.14 -9.33
C PRO A 123 -4.63 -5.04 -8.57
N VAL A 124 -5.65 -4.41 -7.98
CA VAL A 124 -6.72 -5.09 -7.22
C VAL A 124 -8.08 -4.50 -7.59
N ASP A 125 -9.15 -5.27 -7.37
CA ASP A 125 -10.49 -4.84 -7.76
C ASP A 125 -11.01 -3.74 -6.83
N GLU A 126 -10.81 -3.89 -5.51
CA GLU A 126 -11.32 -2.97 -4.50
C GLU A 126 -10.45 -3.02 -3.24
N VAL A 127 -10.33 -1.88 -2.56
CA VAL A 127 -9.71 -1.80 -1.23
C VAL A 127 -10.78 -1.49 -0.19
N ASN A 128 -10.92 -2.38 0.80
CA ASN A 128 -11.96 -2.31 1.81
C ASN A 128 -11.49 -1.65 3.12
N GLY A 129 -10.27 -1.14 3.15
CA GLY A 129 -9.71 -0.40 4.29
C GLY A 129 -8.65 -1.17 5.08
N MET A 130 -8.24 -0.57 6.19
CA MET A 130 -7.23 -1.15 7.09
C MET A 130 -7.85 -1.49 8.44
N ARG A 131 -7.44 -2.62 9.01
CA ARG A 131 -7.80 -3.02 10.38
C ARG A 131 -6.57 -3.26 11.22
N ALA A 132 -6.71 -3.09 12.53
CA ALA A 132 -5.72 -3.60 13.47
C ALA A 132 -5.66 -5.13 13.33
N GLU A 133 -4.46 -5.68 13.47
CA GLU A 133 -4.29 -7.13 13.50
C GLU A 133 -5.15 -7.70 14.65
N VAL A 134 -6.23 -8.33 14.28
CA VAL A 134 -7.02 -9.15 15.19
C VAL A 134 -6.13 -10.34 15.52
N GLU A 135 -6.10 -10.80 16.78
CA GLU A 135 -5.43 -12.05 17.17
C GLU A 135 -5.83 -13.14 16.17
N MET A 136 -4.92 -13.40 15.24
CA MET A 136 -5.14 -14.40 14.21
C MET A 136 -5.19 -15.75 14.92
N GLN A 137 -6.41 -16.26 15.11
CA GLN A 137 -6.59 -17.64 15.46
C GLN A 137 -5.83 -18.45 14.44
N LYS A 138 -4.79 -19.14 14.91
CA LYS A 138 -3.77 -19.90 14.16
C LYS A 138 -4.30 -20.38 12.81
N ALA A 139 -4.11 -19.55 11.80
CA ALA A 139 -4.46 -19.86 10.44
C ALA A 139 -3.68 -21.12 10.06
N ARG A 140 -4.40 -22.11 9.58
CA ARG A 140 -3.80 -23.35 9.10
C ARG A 140 -3.03 -23.01 7.82
N ALA A 141 -1.71 -22.97 7.91
CA ALA A 141 -0.86 -22.74 6.76
C ALA A 141 -1.15 -23.83 5.71
N MET A 142 -1.71 -23.43 4.58
CA MET A 142 -1.76 -24.27 3.38
C MET A 142 -0.44 -24.04 2.65
N ALA A 143 0.45 -25.00 2.71
CA ALA A 143 1.73 -24.94 2.03
C ALA A 143 1.51 -24.76 0.53
N GLY A 144 2.10 -23.71 -0.07
CA GLY A 144 2.22 -23.54 -1.51
C GLY A 144 1.36 -22.46 -2.17
N SER A 145 0.37 -21.89 -1.49
CA SER A 145 -0.62 -20.97 -2.12
C SER A 145 -0.32 -19.47 -1.96
N GLY A 146 0.82 -19.07 -1.38
CA GLY A 146 1.09 -17.64 -1.07
C GLY A 146 0.22 -17.07 0.04
N THR A 147 -0.57 -17.90 0.73
CA THR A 147 -1.40 -17.53 1.87
C THR A 147 -0.79 -18.02 3.17
N ALA A 148 -0.78 -17.15 4.20
CA ALA A 148 -0.38 -17.49 5.56
C ALA A 148 -1.52 -18.17 6.34
N GLY A 149 -2.76 -18.01 5.87
CA GLY A 149 -3.95 -18.58 6.48
C GLY A 149 -5.22 -17.85 6.10
N HIS A 150 -6.29 -18.08 6.85
CA HIS A 150 -7.56 -17.40 6.67
C HIS A 150 -8.22 -17.08 8.02
N PHE A 151 -9.05 -16.07 8.04
CA PHE A 151 -9.91 -15.74 9.18
C PHE A 151 -11.31 -15.37 8.68
N VAL A 152 -12.26 -15.33 9.59
CA VAL A 152 -13.64 -14.92 9.29
C VAL A 152 -13.82 -13.48 9.76
N ASP A 153 -14.26 -12.61 8.87
CA ASP A 153 -14.56 -11.21 9.17
C ASP A 153 -15.87 -11.08 9.96
N GLU A 154 -16.15 -9.90 10.50
CA GLU A 154 -17.35 -9.60 11.32
C GLU A 154 -18.66 -9.89 10.59
N ASP A 155 -18.66 -9.81 9.25
CA ASP A 155 -19.81 -10.12 8.40
C ASP A 155 -19.92 -11.62 8.02
N GLY A 156 -19.08 -12.49 8.60
CA GLY A 156 -19.05 -13.91 8.32
C GLY A 156 -18.29 -14.29 7.04
N THR A 157 -17.67 -13.34 6.35
CA THR A 157 -16.91 -13.62 5.12
C THR A 157 -15.52 -14.14 5.44
N VAL A 158 -15.11 -15.19 4.73
CA VAL A 158 -13.74 -15.70 4.81
C VAL A 158 -12.77 -14.76 4.11
N VAL A 159 -11.70 -14.40 4.79
CA VAL A 159 -10.62 -13.55 4.31
C VAL A 159 -9.32 -14.34 4.30
N ASP A 160 -8.69 -14.43 3.16
CA ASP A 160 -7.39 -15.11 3.01
C ASP A 160 -6.25 -14.14 3.34
N LEU A 161 -5.45 -14.46 4.35
CA LEU A 161 -4.27 -13.70 4.71
C LEU A 161 -3.10 -14.09 3.82
N LEU A 162 -2.53 -13.12 3.10
CA LEU A 162 -1.36 -13.35 2.25
C LEU A 162 -0.08 -13.36 3.09
N ASP A 163 0.81 -14.30 2.78
CA ASP A 163 2.18 -14.29 3.24
C ASP A 163 3.01 -13.38 2.32
N ALA A 164 3.41 -12.23 2.85
CA ALA A 164 4.13 -11.22 2.09
C ALA A 164 5.47 -11.76 1.52
N GLU A 165 6.22 -12.57 2.28
CA GLU A 165 7.48 -13.13 1.80
C GLU A 165 7.28 -14.16 0.69
N ALA A 166 6.29 -15.04 0.86
CA ALA A 166 5.91 -16.00 -0.18
C ALA A 166 5.44 -15.27 -1.44
N LEU A 167 4.63 -14.23 -1.29
CA LEU A 167 4.15 -13.41 -2.38
C LEU A 167 5.31 -12.76 -3.16
N PHE A 168 6.25 -12.11 -2.49
CA PHE A 168 7.42 -11.52 -3.13
C PHE A 168 8.30 -12.56 -3.82
N ARG A 169 8.40 -13.76 -3.26
CA ARG A 169 9.11 -14.86 -3.91
C ARG A 169 8.45 -15.23 -5.24
N LEU A 170 7.12 -15.38 -5.27
CA LEU A 170 6.36 -15.67 -6.47
C LEU A 170 6.50 -14.54 -7.51
N MET A 171 6.41 -13.29 -7.10
CA MET A 171 6.61 -12.14 -8.00
C MET A 171 8.01 -12.11 -8.61
N ARG A 172 9.06 -12.41 -7.84
CA ARG A 172 10.43 -12.51 -8.37
C ARG A 172 10.56 -13.60 -9.42
N LEU A 173 9.97 -14.76 -9.18
CA LEU A 173 9.97 -15.86 -10.17
C LEU A 173 9.23 -15.47 -11.44
N ALA A 174 8.18 -14.67 -11.35
CA ALA A 174 7.43 -14.19 -12.50
C ALA A 174 8.22 -13.19 -13.35
N VAL A 175 9.22 -12.51 -12.79
CA VAL A 175 10.05 -11.50 -13.47
C VAL A 175 11.36 -12.10 -13.99
N ALA A 176 11.83 -13.19 -13.42
CA ALA A 176 13.06 -13.89 -13.86
C ALA A 176 12.86 -14.56 -15.21
#